data_d2bc47138e75f99a95ba8ada4f6b00b8
#
_entry.id   d2bc47138e75f99a95ba8ada4f6b00b8
#
_cell.length_a   1.000
_cell.length_b   1.000
_cell.length_c   1.000
_cell.angle_alpha   90.00
_cell.angle_beta   90.00
_cell.angle_gamma   90.00
#
_symmetry.space_group_name_H-M   'P 1'
#
loop_
_entity.id
_entity.type
_entity.pdbx_description
1 polymer ?
#
loop_
_entity_poly.entity_id
_entity_poly.type
_entity_poly.pdbx_seq_one_letter_code
_entity_poly.pdbx_strand_id
1 'polypeptide(L)'
;MKKKKRRLTRAAVAVLAILLAACAGLLVYSRNKNIQGETQKKIGAVYMTMNNPYFNVVNEKIKSVVRSRGDVMVTRDSALDSEMQNRQIEAFVQDGVDAILVNAVDWIKVEPALADARAAGIPVIAVDALVRDSSLVDGSIISDNYQAGVLCAKDLMLRRDSGRILFLIQETNRSAVDRIQGIKDTLDAAGWPYEVVDELDCKGQLEIAQPLVEQLLADGAQMDVVMGLNDPSALGAMAALDAAGRLPDVLVYGVDGAPEAKTMIYEKRMTATAAQ
;
A
#
# COMPACT_ATOMS: atom_id res chain seq x y z
N MET A 1 -32.66 -53.93 48.70
CA MET A 1 -31.57 -53.73 47.67
C MET A 1 -31.82 -52.61 46.66
N LYS A 2 -32.98 -52.36 46.13
CA LYS A 2 -33.26 -51.33 45.09
C LYS A 2 -33.02 -49.88 45.53
N LYS A 3 -33.27 -49.51 46.81
CA LYS A 3 -33.02 -48.12 47.34
C LYS A 3 -31.54 -47.77 47.45
N LYS A 4 -30.68 -48.75 47.76
CA LYS A 4 -29.22 -48.54 47.91
C LYS A 4 -28.55 -48.34 46.53
N LYS A 5 -28.98 -49.08 45.50
CA LYS A 5 -28.52 -48.91 44.10
C LYS A 5 -28.88 -47.51 43.54
N ARG A 6 -30.09 -47.00 43.79
CA ARG A 6 -30.52 -45.66 43.34
C ARG A 6 -29.74 -44.51 44.03
N ARG A 7 -29.33 -44.68 45.29
CA ARG A 7 -28.49 -43.69 45.98
C ARG A 7 -27.06 -43.67 45.43
N LEU A 8 -26.45 -44.82 45.14
CA LEU A 8 -25.11 -44.89 44.53
C LEU A 8 -25.10 -44.31 43.10
N THR A 9 -26.11 -44.56 42.26
CA THR A 9 -26.20 -43.94 40.92
C THR A 9 -26.38 -42.42 40.98
N ARG A 10 -27.16 -41.88 41.93
CA ARG A 10 -27.32 -40.44 42.09
C ARG A 10 -26.03 -39.77 42.58
N ALA A 11 -25.29 -40.41 43.48
CA ALA A 11 -23.98 -39.91 43.94
C ALA A 11 -22.94 -39.92 42.82
N ALA A 12 -22.90 -41.00 42.00
CA ALA A 12 -21.99 -41.06 40.86
C ALA A 12 -22.30 -40.01 39.76
N VAL A 13 -23.57 -39.76 39.48
CA VAL A 13 -24.00 -38.68 38.56
C VAL A 13 -23.64 -37.31 39.08
N ALA A 14 -23.82 -37.06 40.40
CA ALA A 14 -23.43 -35.79 40.99
C ALA A 14 -21.91 -35.56 40.95
N VAL A 15 -21.11 -36.57 41.21
CA VAL A 15 -19.64 -36.50 41.13
C VAL A 15 -19.20 -36.25 39.68
N LEU A 16 -19.81 -36.92 38.71
CA LEU A 16 -19.51 -36.67 37.28
C LEU A 16 -19.87 -35.27 36.84
N ALA A 17 -21.00 -34.74 37.29
CA ALA A 17 -21.40 -33.35 37.00
C ALA A 17 -20.43 -32.31 37.59
N ILE A 18 -19.93 -32.56 38.82
CA ILE A 18 -18.93 -31.69 39.47
C ILE A 18 -17.58 -31.74 38.71
N LEU A 19 -17.15 -32.92 38.26
CA LEU A 19 -15.94 -33.07 37.46
C LEU A 19 -16.03 -32.37 36.11
N LEU A 20 -17.18 -32.50 35.43
CA LEU A 20 -17.41 -31.80 34.18
C LEU A 20 -17.43 -30.24 34.35
N ALA A 21 -18.04 -29.74 35.41
CA ALA A 21 -18.04 -28.35 35.73
C ALA A 21 -16.61 -27.83 36.08
N ALA A 22 -15.83 -28.63 36.82
CA ALA A 22 -14.44 -28.32 37.11
C ALA A 22 -13.56 -28.33 35.86
N CYS A 23 -13.72 -29.30 34.95
CA CYS A 23 -13.04 -29.34 33.66
C CYS A 23 -13.42 -28.15 32.76
N ALA A 24 -14.69 -27.77 32.68
CA ALA A 24 -15.15 -26.60 31.95
C ALA A 24 -14.57 -25.33 32.57
N GLY A 25 -14.55 -25.20 33.88
CA GLY A 25 -13.93 -24.08 34.61
C GLY A 25 -12.42 -23.97 34.33
N LEU A 26 -11.70 -25.12 34.33
CA LEU A 26 -10.28 -25.17 34.00
C LEU A 26 -10.00 -24.81 32.55
N LEU A 27 -10.84 -25.24 31.61
CA LEU A 27 -10.73 -24.88 30.19
C LEU A 27 -10.97 -23.36 29.98
N VAL A 28 -11.98 -22.77 30.62
CA VAL A 28 -12.22 -21.33 30.60
C VAL A 28 -11.09 -20.57 31.26
N TYR A 29 -10.58 -21.06 32.41
CA TYR A 29 -9.44 -20.47 33.10
C TYR A 29 -8.15 -20.53 32.28
N SER A 30 -7.84 -21.68 31.66
CA SER A 30 -6.67 -21.84 30.80
C SER A 30 -6.76 -20.96 29.55
N ARG A 31 -7.96 -20.83 28.96
CA ARG A 31 -8.22 -19.96 27.82
C ARG A 31 -8.08 -18.47 28.20
N ASN A 32 -8.62 -18.08 29.36
CA ASN A 32 -8.45 -16.71 29.88
C ASN A 32 -6.98 -16.41 30.27
N LYS A 33 -6.26 -17.38 30.84
CA LYS A 33 -4.85 -17.22 31.20
C LYS A 33 -3.95 -17.08 29.96
N ASN A 34 -4.25 -17.80 28.88
CA ASN A 34 -3.56 -17.60 27.59
C ASN A 34 -3.87 -16.26 26.94
N ILE A 35 -5.08 -15.69 27.19
CA ILE A 35 -5.46 -14.34 26.73
C ILE A 35 -4.86 -13.24 27.60
N GLN A 36 -4.66 -13.50 28.91
CA GLN A 36 -4.09 -12.50 29.85
C GLN A 36 -2.56 -12.56 29.94
N GLY A 37 -1.90 -13.51 29.27
CA GLY A 37 -0.44 -13.68 29.30
C GLY A 37 0.32 -13.01 28.15
N GLU A 38 -0.37 -12.61 27.08
CA GLU A 38 0.26 -11.82 26.01
C GLU A 38 0.06 -10.34 26.30
N THR A 39 1.14 -9.63 26.61
CA THR A 39 1.12 -8.16 26.69
C THR A 39 0.65 -7.62 25.34
N GLN A 40 -0.37 -6.73 25.37
CA GLN A 40 -0.88 -6.05 24.19
C GLN A 40 0.28 -5.43 23.41
N LYS A 41 0.43 -5.81 22.15
CA LYS A 41 1.48 -5.29 21.28
C LYS A 41 1.08 -3.95 20.68
N LYS A 42 2.07 -3.09 20.52
CA LYS A 42 1.95 -1.78 19.89
C LYS A 42 2.70 -1.77 18.58
N ILE A 43 1.98 -1.63 17.46
CA ILE A 43 2.53 -1.59 16.11
C ILE A 43 2.56 -0.15 15.63
N GLY A 44 3.74 0.36 15.23
CA GLY A 44 3.88 1.62 14.53
C GLY A 44 3.64 1.42 13.04
N ALA A 45 2.90 2.31 12.40
CA ALA A 45 2.78 2.34 10.94
C ALA A 45 3.02 3.76 10.45
N VAL A 46 3.97 3.93 9.54
CA VAL A 46 4.31 5.22 8.95
C VAL A 46 4.20 5.13 7.43
N TYR A 47 3.38 6.01 6.87
CA TYR A 47 3.12 6.08 5.43
C TYR A 47 3.75 7.33 4.83
N MET A 48 4.16 7.24 3.57
CA MET A 48 4.68 8.39 2.81
C MET A 48 3.66 9.51 2.76
N THR A 49 2.39 9.18 2.59
CA THR A 49 1.25 10.10 2.63
C THR A 49 -0.04 9.32 2.88
N MET A 50 -1.02 9.95 3.51
CA MET A 50 -2.39 9.43 3.62
C MET A 50 -3.33 10.11 2.62
N ASN A 51 -2.82 10.97 1.75
CA ASN A 51 -3.60 11.65 0.72
C ASN A 51 -4.00 10.71 -0.44
N ASN A 52 -3.23 9.63 -0.70
CA ASN A 52 -3.64 8.60 -1.65
C ASN A 52 -4.65 7.64 -0.98
N PRO A 53 -5.89 7.50 -1.53
CA PRO A 53 -6.91 6.59 -1.01
C PRO A 53 -6.46 5.13 -0.87
N TYR A 54 -5.53 4.66 -1.71
CA TYR A 54 -4.95 3.33 -1.62
C TYR A 54 -4.37 3.05 -0.22
N PHE A 55 -3.58 3.98 0.33
CA PHE A 55 -2.97 3.79 1.66
C PHE A 55 -4.00 3.79 2.78
N ASN A 56 -5.11 4.52 2.65
CA ASN A 56 -6.21 4.44 3.60
C ASN A 56 -6.82 3.03 3.67
N VAL A 57 -7.03 2.40 2.52
CA VAL A 57 -7.55 1.03 2.44
C VAL A 57 -6.56 0.03 3.05
N VAL A 58 -5.28 0.12 2.70
CA VAL A 58 -4.21 -0.73 3.25
C VAL A 58 -4.13 -0.57 4.77
N ASN A 59 -4.07 0.67 5.27
CA ASN A 59 -4.00 0.98 6.70
C ASN A 59 -5.18 0.40 7.48
N GLU A 60 -6.40 0.59 7.01
CA GLU A 60 -7.59 0.09 7.72
C GLU A 60 -7.66 -1.44 7.72
N LYS A 61 -7.20 -2.11 6.66
CA LYS A 61 -7.11 -3.58 6.62
C LYS A 61 -6.08 -4.10 7.63
N ILE A 62 -4.89 -3.54 7.66
CA ILE A 62 -3.84 -3.92 8.62
C ILE A 62 -4.33 -3.64 10.05
N LYS A 63 -4.88 -2.46 10.31
CA LYS A 63 -5.41 -2.06 11.61
C LYS A 63 -6.53 -2.98 12.10
N SER A 64 -7.39 -3.45 11.20
CA SER A 64 -8.43 -4.42 11.50
C SER A 64 -7.83 -5.75 11.97
N VAL A 65 -6.78 -6.25 11.31
CA VAL A 65 -6.10 -7.49 11.69
C VAL A 65 -5.39 -7.33 13.04
N VAL A 66 -4.67 -6.23 13.25
CA VAL A 66 -3.98 -5.92 14.52
C VAL A 66 -4.99 -5.91 15.67
N ARG A 67 -6.09 -5.17 15.53
CA ARG A 67 -7.16 -5.10 16.54
C ARG A 67 -7.82 -6.45 16.82
N SER A 68 -8.00 -7.28 15.82
CA SER A 68 -8.60 -8.62 15.99
C SER A 68 -7.77 -9.56 16.87
N ARG A 69 -6.47 -9.25 17.04
CA ARG A 69 -5.53 -9.94 17.92
C ARG A 69 -5.45 -9.33 19.33
N GLY A 70 -6.18 -8.25 19.58
CA GLY A 70 -6.14 -7.52 20.84
C GLY A 70 -5.01 -6.46 20.91
N ASP A 71 -4.30 -6.23 19.80
CA ASP A 71 -3.17 -5.33 19.69
C ASP A 71 -3.60 -3.91 19.27
N VAL A 72 -2.66 -2.95 19.36
CA VAL A 72 -2.88 -1.55 18.99
C VAL A 72 -1.96 -1.17 17.83
N MET A 73 -2.50 -0.42 16.88
CA MET A 73 -1.74 0.18 15.79
C MET A 73 -1.84 1.70 15.84
N VAL A 74 -0.68 2.35 15.81
CA VAL A 74 -0.53 3.80 15.71
C VAL A 74 -0.08 4.14 14.30
N THR A 75 -0.91 4.91 13.58
CA THR A 75 -0.61 5.34 12.21
C THR A 75 -0.08 6.77 12.20
N ARG A 76 0.94 7.04 11.39
CA ARG A 76 1.50 8.37 11.13
C ARG A 76 1.57 8.62 9.64
N ASP A 77 1.28 9.88 9.27
CA ASP A 77 1.39 10.41 7.91
C ASP A 77 2.66 11.27 7.84
N SER A 78 3.52 10.98 6.88
CA SER A 78 4.76 11.76 6.68
C SER A 78 4.57 12.91 5.70
N ALA A 79 3.40 13.06 5.10
CA ALA A 79 3.05 14.14 4.19
C ALA A 79 4.12 14.39 3.09
N LEU A 80 4.73 13.32 2.56
CA LEU A 80 5.81 13.34 1.57
C LEU A 80 7.12 13.99 2.05
N ASP A 81 7.29 14.16 3.36
CA ASP A 81 8.50 14.71 3.98
C ASP A 81 9.35 13.57 4.59
N SER A 82 10.51 13.29 3.98
CA SER A 82 11.45 12.25 4.42
C SER A 82 12.02 12.52 5.82
N GLU A 83 12.27 13.79 6.16
CA GLU A 83 12.78 14.16 7.48
C GLU A 83 11.70 13.96 8.56
N MET A 84 10.46 14.32 8.25
CA MET A 84 9.32 14.02 9.12
C MET A 84 9.18 12.51 9.32
N GLN A 85 9.30 11.71 8.24
CA GLN A 85 9.21 10.26 8.33
C GLN A 85 10.27 9.68 9.26
N ASN A 86 11.54 10.10 9.11
CA ASN A 86 12.62 9.64 9.95
C ASN A 86 12.36 9.97 11.43
N ARG A 87 11.96 11.20 11.75
CA ARG A 87 11.58 11.58 13.12
C ARG A 87 10.40 10.77 13.67
N GLN A 88 9.46 10.38 12.82
CA GLN A 88 8.32 9.54 13.22
C GLN A 88 8.75 8.10 13.53
N ILE A 89 9.70 7.55 12.76
CA ILE A 89 10.30 6.23 13.02
C ILE A 89 11.11 6.27 14.32
N GLU A 90 11.97 7.28 14.49
CA GLU A 90 12.73 7.49 15.74
C GLU A 90 11.82 7.58 16.97
N ALA A 91 10.70 8.29 16.86
CA ALA A 91 9.71 8.37 17.93
C ALA A 91 9.05 7.00 18.23
N PHE A 92 8.82 6.14 17.23
CA PHE A 92 8.37 4.77 17.46
C PHE A 92 9.44 3.93 18.16
N VAL A 93 10.73 4.12 17.83
CA VAL A 93 11.84 3.48 18.52
C VAL A 93 11.89 3.91 19.99
N GLN A 94 11.78 5.21 20.27
CA GLN A 94 11.76 5.74 21.65
C GLN A 94 10.53 5.28 22.44
N ASP A 95 9.38 5.15 21.79
CA ASP A 95 8.15 4.62 22.37
C ASP A 95 8.18 3.10 22.63
N GLY A 96 9.21 2.39 22.15
CA GLY A 96 9.39 0.96 22.30
C GLY A 96 8.25 0.15 21.68
N VAL A 97 7.87 0.46 20.44
CA VAL A 97 6.87 -0.34 19.73
C VAL A 97 7.38 -1.74 19.41
N ASP A 98 6.48 -2.71 19.29
CA ASP A 98 6.83 -4.11 19.04
C ASP A 98 7.17 -4.40 17.57
N ALA A 99 6.75 -3.57 16.64
CA ALA A 99 7.12 -3.62 15.22
C ALA A 99 6.81 -2.29 14.53
N ILE A 100 7.48 -2.04 13.40
CA ILE A 100 7.23 -0.88 12.54
C ILE A 100 6.86 -1.35 11.14
N LEU A 101 5.76 -0.82 10.60
CA LEU A 101 5.38 -0.91 9.19
C LEU A 101 5.79 0.40 8.53
N VAL A 102 6.55 0.34 7.45
CA VAL A 102 7.04 1.53 6.74
C VAL A 102 6.66 1.49 5.27
N ASN A 103 6.01 2.56 4.79
CA ASN A 103 5.91 2.89 3.39
C ASN A 103 6.76 4.14 3.15
N ALA A 104 7.94 3.97 2.57
CA ALA A 104 8.98 4.99 2.53
C ALA A 104 8.62 6.15 1.58
N VAL A 105 8.83 7.40 2.04
CA VAL A 105 8.77 8.61 1.20
C VAL A 105 9.91 8.61 0.18
N ASP A 106 11.09 8.24 0.66
CA ASP A 106 12.31 8.12 -0.12
C ASP A 106 13.01 6.82 0.28
N TRP A 107 13.13 5.90 -0.67
CA TRP A 107 13.64 4.56 -0.46
C TRP A 107 15.12 4.49 -0.04
N ILE A 108 15.84 5.64 -0.13
CA ILE A 108 17.23 5.80 0.30
C ILE A 108 17.30 6.57 1.63
N LYS A 109 16.63 7.72 1.71
CA LYS A 109 16.73 8.61 2.89
C LYS A 109 16.12 8.04 4.16
N VAL A 110 15.29 7.00 4.05
CA VAL A 110 14.71 6.30 5.20
C VAL A 110 15.71 5.40 5.93
N GLU A 111 16.82 5.01 5.28
CA GLU A 111 17.77 4.02 5.81
C GLU A 111 18.33 4.33 7.20
N PRO A 112 18.73 5.58 7.54
CA PRO A 112 19.26 5.85 8.88
C PRO A 112 18.25 5.52 9.99
N ALA A 113 16.99 5.92 9.83
CA ALA A 113 15.96 5.65 10.83
C ALA A 113 15.62 4.14 10.93
N LEU A 114 15.70 3.41 9.81
CA LEU A 114 15.55 1.95 9.82
C LEU A 114 16.72 1.25 10.52
N ALA A 115 17.94 1.76 10.34
CA ALA A 115 19.11 1.25 11.04
C ALA A 115 18.98 1.42 12.58
N ASP A 116 18.44 2.56 13.03
CA ASP A 116 18.17 2.81 14.44
C ASP A 116 17.09 1.87 15.00
N ALA A 117 16.01 1.64 14.25
CA ALA A 117 14.98 0.68 14.63
C ALA A 117 15.56 -0.74 14.76
N ARG A 118 16.38 -1.16 13.80
CA ARG A 118 17.06 -2.45 13.82
C ARG A 118 18.04 -2.57 14.99
N ALA A 119 18.82 -1.53 15.28
CA ALA A 119 19.73 -1.50 16.42
C ALA A 119 18.99 -1.61 17.77
N ALA A 120 17.78 -1.08 17.84
CA ALA A 120 16.87 -1.23 18.98
C ALA A 120 16.18 -2.61 19.04
N GLY A 121 16.41 -3.49 18.07
CA GLY A 121 15.79 -4.83 18.00
C GLY A 121 14.31 -4.81 17.63
N ILE A 122 13.82 -3.71 17.03
CA ILE A 122 12.43 -3.58 16.59
C ILE A 122 12.32 -4.09 15.15
N PRO A 123 11.50 -5.12 14.88
CA PRO A 123 11.30 -5.63 13.54
C PRO A 123 10.60 -4.58 12.65
N VAL A 124 11.08 -4.50 11.41
CA VAL A 124 10.57 -3.56 10.40
C VAL A 124 10.06 -4.32 9.19
N ILE A 125 8.86 -3.98 8.73
CA ILE A 125 8.27 -4.51 7.49
C ILE A 125 8.05 -3.36 6.52
N ALA A 126 8.66 -3.45 5.33
CA ALA A 126 8.38 -2.52 4.24
C ALA A 126 7.03 -2.87 3.59
N VAL A 127 6.18 -1.87 3.36
CA VAL A 127 4.84 -2.03 2.78
C VAL A 127 4.74 -1.22 1.51
N ASP A 128 4.26 -1.85 0.43
CA ASP A 128 4.00 -1.25 -0.88
C ASP A 128 5.25 -0.87 -1.68
N ALA A 129 6.30 -0.36 -1.05
CA ALA A 129 7.55 0.02 -1.71
C ALA A 129 8.77 -0.60 -1.03
N LEU A 130 9.76 -1.00 -1.84
CA LEU A 130 11.04 -1.48 -1.33
C LEU A 130 11.89 -0.34 -0.78
N VAL A 131 12.75 -0.64 0.19
CA VAL A 131 13.89 0.19 0.59
C VAL A 131 15.15 -0.29 -0.14
N ARG A 132 16.14 0.59 -0.32
CA ARG A 132 17.35 0.24 -1.09
C ARG A 132 18.16 -0.86 -0.42
N ASP A 133 18.42 -0.72 0.88
CA ASP A 133 19.09 -1.76 1.66
C ASP A 133 18.07 -2.68 2.33
N SER A 134 17.79 -3.81 1.67
CA SER A 134 16.84 -4.80 2.18
C SER A 134 17.28 -5.45 3.49
N SER A 135 18.56 -5.33 3.90
CA SER A 135 19.02 -5.87 5.18
C SER A 135 18.49 -5.08 6.39
N LEU A 136 17.96 -3.88 6.17
CA LEU A 136 17.38 -3.02 7.21
C LEU A 136 15.92 -3.37 7.54
N VAL A 137 15.30 -4.28 6.78
CA VAL A 137 13.92 -4.73 7.01
C VAL A 137 13.87 -6.24 7.17
N ASP A 138 12.93 -6.72 7.98
CA ASP A 138 12.73 -8.16 8.22
C ASP A 138 11.84 -8.80 7.15
N GLY A 139 11.19 -7.98 6.33
CA GLY A 139 10.39 -8.41 5.18
C GLY A 139 9.81 -7.23 4.41
N SER A 140 9.32 -7.55 3.20
CA SER A 140 8.67 -6.58 2.33
C SER A 140 7.40 -7.19 1.75
N ILE A 141 6.32 -6.43 1.73
CA ILE A 141 5.05 -6.79 1.11
C ILE A 141 4.77 -5.76 0.04
N ILE A 142 4.91 -6.17 -1.22
CA ILE A 142 4.82 -5.30 -2.39
C ILE A 142 3.94 -5.93 -3.47
N SER A 143 3.41 -5.10 -4.36
CA SER A 143 2.84 -5.53 -5.65
C SER A 143 3.95 -5.76 -6.67
N ASP A 144 3.68 -6.52 -7.71
CA ASP A 144 4.57 -6.62 -8.87
C ASP A 144 4.46 -5.34 -9.72
N ASN A 145 5.19 -4.32 -9.28
CA ASN A 145 5.14 -2.99 -9.89
C ASN A 145 5.68 -2.98 -11.32
N TYR A 146 6.72 -3.76 -11.59
CA TYR A 146 7.25 -3.90 -12.95
C TYR A 146 6.19 -4.50 -13.87
N GLN A 147 5.52 -5.57 -13.44
CA GLN A 147 4.46 -6.21 -14.21
C GLN A 147 3.25 -5.28 -14.41
N ALA A 148 2.92 -4.42 -13.47
CA ALA A 148 1.88 -3.40 -13.65
C ALA A 148 2.21 -2.48 -14.84
N GLY A 149 3.46 -2.02 -14.94
CA GLY A 149 3.95 -1.27 -16.09
C GLY A 149 3.88 -2.04 -17.41
N VAL A 150 4.31 -3.31 -17.38
CA VAL A 150 4.21 -4.21 -18.53
C VAL A 150 2.78 -4.34 -19.05
N LEU A 151 1.80 -4.44 -18.15
CA LEU A 151 0.38 -4.55 -18.52
C LEU A 151 -0.13 -3.27 -19.20
N CYS A 152 0.22 -2.09 -18.68
CA CYS A 152 -0.13 -0.81 -19.30
C CYS A 152 0.46 -0.68 -20.71
N ALA A 153 1.75 -1.02 -20.89
CA ALA A 153 2.40 -0.98 -22.19
C ALA A 153 1.77 -1.96 -23.21
N LYS A 154 1.44 -3.17 -22.77
CA LYS A 154 0.78 -4.16 -23.62
C LYS A 154 -0.61 -3.70 -24.08
N ASP A 155 -1.40 -3.10 -23.20
CA ASP A 155 -2.70 -2.54 -23.57
C ASP A 155 -2.54 -1.34 -24.54
N LEU A 156 -1.53 -0.49 -24.34
CA LEU A 156 -1.22 0.61 -25.26
C LEU A 156 -0.92 0.09 -26.68
N MET A 157 -0.07 -0.92 -26.80
CA MET A 157 0.30 -1.52 -28.10
C MET A 157 -0.89 -2.16 -28.85
N LEU A 158 -1.95 -2.55 -28.13
CA LEU A 158 -3.19 -3.02 -28.74
C LEU A 158 -4.06 -1.89 -29.30
N ARG A 159 -3.81 -0.64 -28.88
CA ARG A 159 -4.63 0.51 -29.22
C ARG A 159 -4.00 1.47 -30.23
N ARG A 160 -2.67 1.50 -30.28
CA ARG A 160 -1.89 2.40 -31.14
C ARG A 160 -0.64 1.70 -31.66
N ASP A 161 -0.16 2.13 -32.81
CA ASP A 161 1.08 1.64 -33.41
C ASP A 161 2.32 2.50 -33.06
N SER A 162 2.10 3.70 -32.52
CA SER A 162 3.14 4.64 -32.07
C SER A 162 2.52 5.74 -31.19
N GLY A 163 3.33 6.56 -30.53
CA GLY A 163 2.82 7.71 -29.80
C GLY A 163 3.85 8.57 -29.09
N ARG A 164 3.45 9.78 -28.75
CA ARG A 164 4.18 10.69 -27.88
C ARG A 164 3.68 10.51 -26.45
N ILE A 165 4.56 10.11 -25.56
CA ILE A 165 4.23 9.67 -24.21
C ILE A 165 4.72 10.70 -23.19
N LEU A 166 3.81 11.19 -22.35
CA LEU A 166 4.12 11.89 -21.12
C LEU A 166 4.17 10.86 -19.98
N PHE A 167 5.29 10.79 -19.26
CA PHE A 167 5.40 10.01 -18.04
C PHE A 167 5.23 10.91 -16.81
N LEU A 168 4.34 10.50 -15.90
CA LEU A 168 4.23 11.10 -14.57
C LEU A 168 4.97 10.18 -13.60
N ILE A 169 6.03 10.68 -12.97
CA ILE A 169 7.01 9.89 -12.24
C ILE A 169 7.10 10.27 -10.75
N GLN A 170 7.82 9.45 -9.99
CA GLN A 170 8.32 9.77 -8.66
C GLN A 170 9.64 9.00 -8.45
N GLU A 171 10.76 9.67 -8.59
CA GLU A 171 12.08 9.04 -8.54
C GLU A 171 12.45 8.48 -7.17
N THR A 172 11.91 9.08 -6.11
CA THR A 172 12.16 8.69 -4.71
C THR A 172 11.35 7.46 -4.26
N ASN A 173 10.47 6.93 -5.11
CA ASN A 173 9.63 5.77 -4.82
C ASN A 173 9.97 4.60 -5.74
N ARG A 174 10.46 3.50 -5.17
CA ARG A 174 10.89 2.34 -5.93
C ARG A 174 9.74 1.70 -6.75
N SER A 175 8.53 1.66 -6.21
CA SER A 175 7.37 1.12 -6.93
C SER A 175 7.05 1.94 -8.18
N ALA A 176 7.14 3.28 -8.11
CA ALA A 176 6.93 4.16 -9.24
C ALA A 176 8.03 3.95 -10.31
N VAL A 177 9.29 3.85 -9.89
CA VAL A 177 10.42 3.58 -10.80
C VAL A 177 10.22 2.27 -11.54
N ASP A 178 9.84 1.18 -10.83
CA ASP A 178 9.64 -0.13 -11.44
C ASP A 178 8.46 -0.13 -12.44
N ARG A 179 7.37 0.61 -12.16
CA ARG A 179 6.24 0.76 -13.09
C ARG A 179 6.67 1.40 -14.40
N ILE A 180 7.36 2.53 -14.32
CA ILE A 180 7.84 3.25 -15.52
C ILE A 180 8.87 2.42 -16.28
N GLN A 181 9.77 1.73 -15.58
CA GLN A 181 10.74 0.84 -16.20
C GLN A 181 10.05 -0.32 -16.95
N GLY A 182 9.04 -0.95 -16.34
CA GLY A 182 8.25 -2.00 -16.97
C GLY A 182 7.55 -1.54 -18.25
N ILE A 183 7.08 -0.28 -18.29
CA ILE A 183 6.51 0.31 -19.51
C ILE A 183 7.59 0.45 -20.57
N LYS A 184 8.67 1.15 -20.26
CA LYS A 184 9.75 1.43 -21.23
C LYS A 184 10.36 0.17 -21.80
N ASP A 185 10.76 -0.78 -20.93
CA ASP A 185 11.36 -2.06 -21.37
C ASP A 185 10.42 -2.85 -22.28
N THR A 186 9.11 -2.81 -22.02
CA THR A 186 8.13 -3.54 -22.83
C THR A 186 7.98 -2.92 -24.21
N LEU A 187 7.91 -1.59 -24.31
CA LEU A 187 7.83 -0.86 -25.57
C LEU A 187 9.11 -1.04 -26.38
N ASP A 188 10.28 -0.92 -25.73
CA ASP A 188 11.60 -1.09 -26.36
C ASP A 188 11.81 -2.51 -26.89
N ALA A 189 11.47 -3.53 -26.07
CA ALA A 189 11.58 -4.93 -26.47
C ALA A 189 10.68 -5.29 -27.66
N ALA A 190 9.53 -4.61 -27.79
CA ALA A 190 8.62 -4.77 -28.92
C ALA A 190 9.03 -3.94 -30.15
N GLY A 191 10.01 -3.05 -30.03
CA GLY A 191 10.37 -2.09 -31.08
C GLY A 191 9.23 -1.12 -31.38
N TRP A 192 8.36 -0.85 -30.41
CA TRP A 192 7.21 0.05 -30.56
C TRP A 192 7.69 1.52 -30.62
N PRO A 193 7.42 2.27 -31.69
CA PRO A 193 7.96 3.60 -31.84
C PRO A 193 7.30 4.58 -30.89
N TYR A 194 8.07 5.25 -30.04
CA TYR A 194 7.55 6.33 -29.19
C TYR A 194 8.56 7.46 -28.99
N GLU A 195 8.03 8.63 -28.69
CA GLU A 195 8.76 9.80 -28.27
C GLU A 195 8.38 10.13 -26.83
N VAL A 196 9.33 10.37 -25.97
CA VAL A 196 9.08 10.87 -24.61
C VAL A 196 8.88 12.38 -24.70
N VAL A 197 7.68 12.85 -24.37
CA VAL A 197 7.35 14.28 -24.34
C VAL A 197 8.03 14.94 -23.14
N ASP A 198 7.86 14.34 -21.97
CA ASP A 198 8.50 14.77 -20.73
C ASP A 198 8.36 13.68 -19.66
N GLU A 199 9.12 13.82 -18.56
CA GLU A 199 9.04 13.01 -17.34
C GLU A 199 8.82 13.94 -16.14
N LEU A 200 7.58 14.11 -15.70
CA LEU A 200 7.20 15.06 -14.65
C LEU A 200 7.12 14.39 -13.29
N ASP A 201 7.98 14.77 -12.35
CA ASP A 201 7.87 14.30 -10.96
C ASP A 201 6.70 14.96 -10.25
N CYS A 202 5.59 14.25 -10.22
CA CYS A 202 4.35 14.68 -9.57
C CYS A 202 4.15 14.05 -8.18
N LYS A 203 5.15 13.33 -7.65
CA LYS A 203 5.11 12.66 -6.35
C LYS A 203 3.89 11.76 -6.14
N GLY A 204 3.29 11.28 -7.24
CA GLY A 204 2.09 10.47 -7.23
C GLY A 204 0.83 11.19 -6.73
N GLN A 205 0.78 12.52 -6.79
CA GLN A 205 -0.31 13.33 -6.25
C GLN A 205 -1.09 14.04 -7.38
N LEU A 206 -2.42 14.01 -7.29
CA LEU A 206 -3.31 14.66 -8.25
C LEU A 206 -3.07 16.17 -8.31
N GLU A 207 -3.00 16.81 -7.15
CA GLU A 207 -2.83 18.27 -6.99
C GLU A 207 -1.46 18.78 -7.43
N ILE A 208 -0.49 17.89 -7.62
CA ILE A 208 0.82 18.22 -8.20
C ILE A 208 0.83 17.91 -9.69
N ALA A 209 0.27 16.77 -10.11
CA ALA A 209 0.22 16.36 -11.51
C ALA A 209 -0.58 17.35 -12.37
N GLN A 210 -1.76 17.79 -11.91
CA GLN A 210 -2.62 18.67 -12.67
C GLN A 210 -1.92 19.95 -13.10
N PRO A 211 -1.37 20.82 -12.22
CA PRO A 211 -0.75 22.07 -12.65
C PRO A 211 0.52 21.85 -13.49
N LEU A 212 1.26 20.76 -13.30
CA LEU A 212 2.42 20.42 -14.13
C LEU A 212 1.98 20.13 -15.57
N VAL A 213 0.92 19.35 -15.75
CA VAL A 213 0.37 19.03 -17.08
C VAL A 213 -0.30 20.25 -17.70
N GLU A 214 -1.00 21.09 -16.92
CA GLU A 214 -1.56 22.37 -17.41
C GLU A 214 -0.47 23.26 -17.99
N GLN A 215 0.67 23.41 -17.27
CA GLN A 215 1.81 24.20 -17.74
C GLN A 215 2.39 23.60 -19.02
N LEU A 216 2.61 22.30 -19.07
CA LEU A 216 3.16 21.61 -20.25
C LEU A 216 2.26 21.82 -21.49
N LEU A 217 0.94 21.76 -21.31
CA LEU A 217 -0.04 22.05 -22.39
C LEU A 217 -0.03 23.51 -22.81
N ALA A 218 0.11 24.46 -21.86
CA ALA A 218 0.21 25.89 -22.15
C ALA A 218 1.49 26.22 -22.94
N ASP A 219 2.58 25.49 -22.72
CA ASP A 219 3.83 25.61 -23.47
C ASP A 219 3.75 24.96 -24.88
N GLY A 220 2.59 24.42 -25.26
CA GLY A 220 2.29 23.91 -26.59
C GLY A 220 2.68 22.44 -26.80
N ALA A 221 3.03 21.70 -25.75
CA ALA A 221 3.35 20.30 -25.87
C ALA A 221 2.18 19.48 -26.43
N GLN A 222 2.54 18.52 -27.27
CA GLN A 222 1.60 17.60 -27.88
C GLN A 222 1.89 16.19 -27.38
N MET A 223 0.87 15.51 -26.88
CA MET A 223 0.96 14.14 -26.39
C MET A 223 -0.19 13.30 -26.88
N ASP A 224 0.05 12.02 -27.04
CA ASP A 224 -0.94 11.02 -27.45
C ASP A 224 -1.30 10.08 -26.30
N VAL A 225 -0.39 9.99 -25.31
CA VAL A 225 -0.50 9.07 -24.19
C VAL A 225 0.03 9.74 -22.91
N VAL A 226 -0.64 9.52 -21.80
CA VAL A 226 -0.13 9.79 -20.44
C VAL A 226 0.00 8.46 -19.69
N MET A 227 1.19 8.18 -19.19
CA MET A 227 1.49 7.07 -18.31
C MET A 227 1.67 7.58 -16.88
N GLY A 228 0.62 7.51 -16.08
CA GLY A 228 0.65 7.86 -14.66
C GLY A 228 1.27 6.73 -13.83
N LEU A 229 2.19 7.08 -12.93
CA LEU A 229 2.76 6.13 -12.00
C LEU A 229 1.70 5.48 -11.08
N ASN A 230 0.58 6.20 -10.86
CA ASN A 230 -0.58 5.76 -10.09
C ASN A 230 -1.86 6.45 -10.56
N ASP A 231 -3.02 6.04 -10.04
CA ASP A 231 -4.30 6.61 -10.40
C ASP A 231 -4.46 8.09 -10.02
N PRO A 232 -4.03 8.58 -8.82
CA PRO A 232 -4.11 10.00 -8.52
C PRO A 232 -3.36 10.87 -9.52
N SER A 233 -2.15 10.51 -9.94
CA SER A 233 -1.40 11.27 -10.94
C SER A 233 -2.08 11.25 -12.31
N ALA A 234 -2.63 10.09 -12.73
CA ALA A 234 -3.39 9.97 -13.96
C ALA A 234 -4.65 10.84 -13.95
N LEU A 235 -5.38 10.87 -12.83
CA LEU A 235 -6.57 11.71 -12.67
C LEU A 235 -6.22 13.20 -12.69
N GLY A 236 -5.06 13.60 -12.14
CA GLY A 236 -4.57 14.99 -12.26
C GLY A 236 -4.29 15.38 -13.70
N ALA A 237 -3.61 14.52 -14.46
CA ALA A 237 -3.40 14.75 -15.89
C ALA A 237 -4.72 14.82 -16.67
N MET A 238 -5.69 13.95 -16.35
CA MET A 238 -7.01 13.98 -16.96
C MET A 238 -7.73 15.31 -16.71
N ALA A 239 -7.64 15.86 -15.50
CA ALA A 239 -8.25 17.16 -15.20
C ALA A 239 -7.64 18.29 -16.06
N ALA A 240 -6.30 18.30 -16.22
CA ALA A 240 -5.61 19.25 -17.08
C ALA A 240 -5.99 19.09 -18.56
N LEU A 241 -6.04 17.85 -19.07
CA LEU A 241 -6.42 17.54 -20.44
C LEU A 241 -7.89 17.91 -20.73
N ASP A 242 -8.80 17.67 -19.77
CA ASP A 242 -10.22 18.00 -19.87
C ASP A 242 -10.41 19.52 -19.95
N ALA A 243 -9.75 20.27 -19.08
CA ALA A 243 -9.76 21.75 -19.09
C ALA A 243 -9.24 22.33 -20.41
N ALA A 244 -8.28 21.66 -21.05
CA ALA A 244 -7.74 22.03 -22.36
C ALA A 244 -8.55 21.48 -23.55
N GLY A 245 -9.63 20.73 -23.32
CA GLY A 245 -10.42 20.08 -24.36
C GLY A 245 -9.68 18.96 -25.11
N ARG A 246 -8.62 18.41 -24.53
CA ARG A 246 -7.72 17.43 -25.15
C ARG A 246 -7.96 15.99 -24.67
N LEU A 247 -8.74 15.79 -23.59
CA LEU A 247 -8.93 14.48 -22.98
C LEU A 247 -9.44 13.40 -23.93
N PRO A 248 -10.35 13.67 -24.90
CA PRO A 248 -10.82 12.65 -25.84
C PRO A 248 -9.74 12.10 -26.80
N ASP A 249 -8.66 12.86 -27.00
CA ASP A 249 -7.61 12.55 -27.98
C ASP A 249 -6.40 11.82 -27.37
N VAL A 250 -6.33 11.77 -26.03
CA VAL A 250 -5.17 11.27 -25.27
C VAL A 250 -5.55 10.02 -24.49
N LEU A 251 -4.77 8.95 -24.65
CA LEU A 251 -4.91 7.75 -23.84
C LEU A 251 -4.28 7.99 -22.46
N VAL A 252 -5.02 7.71 -21.37
CA VAL A 252 -4.51 7.92 -20.00
C VAL A 252 -4.51 6.60 -19.24
N TYR A 253 -3.35 6.25 -18.69
CA TYR A 253 -3.11 5.05 -17.91
C TYR A 253 -2.72 5.39 -16.48
N GLY A 254 -3.16 4.56 -15.52
CA GLY A 254 -2.78 4.62 -14.12
C GLY A 254 -2.45 3.25 -13.55
N VAL A 255 -2.18 3.21 -12.27
CA VAL A 255 -2.01 1.99 -11.44
C VAL A 255 -2.66 2.27 -10.10
N ASP A 256 -3.21 1.30 -9.47
CA ASP A 256 -3.84 1.10 -8.15
C ASP A 256 -5.20 0.41 -8.29
N GLY A 257 -5.96 0.69 -9.34
CA GLY A 257 -7.35 0.24 -9.49
C GLY A 257 -8.30 0.97 -8.54
N ALA A 258 -8.07 2.27 -8.30
CA ALA A 258 -8.88 3.09 -7.43
C ALA A 258 -10.35 3.17 -7.92
N PRO A 259 -11.34 3.32 -7.02
CA PRO A 259 -12.75 3.45 -7.41
C PRO A 259 -13.01 4.59 -8.40
N GLU A 260 -12.32 5.74 -8.22
CA GLU A 260 -12.42 6.91 -9.08
C GLU A 260 -11.90 6.60 -10.50
N ALA A 261 -10.74 5.96 -10.62
CA ALA A 261 -10.17 5.53 -11.89
C ALA A 261 -11.10 4.54 -12.61
N LYS A 262 -11.65 3.55 -11.89
CA LYS A 262 -12.63 2.61 -12.46
C LYS A 262 -13.88 3.31 -12.98
N THR A 263 -14.36 4.35 -12.28
CA THR A 263 -15.47 5.18 -12.74
C THR A 263 -15.13 5.89 -14.05
N MET A 264 -13.95 6.50 -14.12
CA MET A 264 -13.49 7.18 -15.35
C MET A 264 -13.29 6.21 -16.50
N ILE A 265 -12.87 4.96 -16.26
CA ILE A 265 -12.78 3.93 -17.29
C ILE A 265 -14.18 3.53 -17.77
N TYR A 266 -15.13 3.33 -16.86
CA TYR A 266 -16.52 3.02 -17.21
C TYR A 266 -17.15 4.14 -18.06
N GLU A 267 -16.86 5.41 -17.76
CA GLU A 267 -17.28 6.59 -18.53
C GLU A 267 -16.48 6.80 -19.82
N LYS A 268 -15.49 5.93 -20.12
CA LYS A 268 -14.59 6.01 -21.29
C LYS A 268 -13.75 7.29 -21.34
N ARG A 269 -13.46 7.87 -20.20
CA ARG A 269 -12.61 9.06 -20.02
C ARG A 269 -11.17 8.69 -19.68
N MET A 270 -10.95 7.57 -18.99
CA MET A 270 -9.65 6.97 -18.72
C MET A 270 -9.51 5.67 -19.51
N THR A 271 -8.31 5.36 -19.97
CA THR A 271 -8.05 4.18 -20.80
C THR A 271 -8.02 2.90 -19.99
N ALA A 272 -7.15 2.85 -19.00
CA ALA A 272 -6.99 1.68 -18.12
C ALA A 272 -6.25 2.03 -16.83
N THR A 273 -6.36 1.16 -15.83
CA THR A 273 -5.54 1.13 -14.63
C THR A 273 -5.12 -0.30 -14.35
N ALA A 274 -3.84 -0.52 -13.99
CA ALA A 274 -3.39 -1.80 -13.48
C ALA A 274 -3.76 -1.88 -11.99
N ALA A 275 -4.55 -2.90 -11.60
CA ALA A 275 -4.98 -3.05 -10.22
C ALA A 275 -3.89 -3.67 -9.34
N GLN A 276 -3.79 -3.21 -8.12
CA GLN A 276 -2.97 -3.76 -7.04
C GLN A 276 -3.78 -4.63 -6.07
#